data_ad973dc7e6afa42f9369dda7b560d320
#
_entry.id   ad973dc7e6afa42f9369dda7b560d320
#
_cell.length_a   1.000
_cell.length_b   1.000
_cell.length_c   1.000
_cell.angle_alpha   90.00
_cell.angle_beta   90.00
_cell.angle_gamma   90.00
#
_symmetry.space_group_name_H-M   'P 1'
#
loop_
_entity.id
_entity.type
_entity.pdbx_description
1 polymer ?
#
loop_
_entity_poly.entity_id
_entity_poly.type
_entity_poly.pdbx_seq_one_letter_code
_entity_poly.pdbx_strand_id
1 'polypeptide(L)'
;MTGIKISVDRLQVGNYVSLPLGWREHPFLFSSFKIKSEEEIELIRRLGLKLVTIIPDKSDVPPKPLNQVQPQPQESADAAQRQAQMQQEKDRRIEQLQQYRRNLQQCEKQFQQSLAQVRSVMSKIQSRPLNAIGEAQELVNAMTEQLLSVDEMVLHLVSDSEDGNNLYFHSLNVSVLSMLLAKECCMTADQIRHIGMGALFHDIGKLKIPSQILRKTEPLTRPEQNLMAQHPRYGLDLLNLAKDFPSEAKGIVLHHHEYLDGSGPEGLKGGQLDQLTQMVSLINEYDNLCHMQAKVPYSALSGLYKQRKAQFNPEYLSMLIRLMGIYPPGSVVQLSNGQVGLVMSVNASRLLYPSVLVYDPRIPRQEAAIIDLQQAELSIAKVIHPKRLPPAVFEYLNPRTRISYYFEHNKS
;
A
#
# COMPACT_ATOMS: atom_id res chain seq x y z
N MET A 1 29.84 -6.11 3.30
CA MET A 1 30.00 -6.14 4.77
C MET A 1 30.53 -7.52 5.13
N THR A 2 31.76 -7.59 5.62
CA THR A 2 32.43 -8.85 5.96
C THR A 2 32.02 -9.25 7.38
N GLY A 3 31.17 -10.29 7.49
CA GLY A 3 30.86 -10.88 8.78
C GLY A 3 32.01 -11.77 9.27
N ILE A 4 32.25 -11.79 10.57
CA ILE A 4 33.28 -12.60 11.22
C ILE A 4 32.60 -13.76 11.93
N LYS A 5 33.01 -15.02 11.63
CA LYS A 5 32.53 -16.18 12.35
C LYS A 5 33.24 -16.30 13.72
N ILE A 6 32.45 -16.41 14.78
CA ILE A 6 32.94 -16.58 16.15
C ILE A 6 32.21 -17.72 16.86
N SER A 7 32.82 -18.26 17.92
CA SER A 7 32.10 -19.15 18.84
C SER A 7 30.98 -18.42 19.56
N VAL A 8 29.86 -19.10 19.80
CA VAL A 8 28.72 -18.58 20.56
C VAL A 8 29.13 -18.09 21.94
N ASP A 9 30.16 -18.72 22.56
CA ASP A 9 30.66 -18.35 23.90
C ASP A 9 31.31 -16.97 23.96
N ARG A 10 31.65 -16.41 22.80
CA ARG A 10 32.25 -15.07 22.66
C ARG A 10 31.23 -13.96 22.45
N LEU A 11 29.94 -14.30 22.38
CA LEU A 11 28.89 -13.30 22.30
C LEU A 11 28.78 -12.45 23.57
N GLN A 12 28.40 -11.21 23.35
CA GLN A 12 28.03 -10.29 24.43
C GLN A 12 26.94 -9.32 23.96
N VAL A 13 26.26 -8.74 24.95
CA VAL A 13 25.22 -7.72 24.69
C VAL A 13 25.82 -6.59 23.87
N GLY A 14 25.09 -6.14 22.84
CA GLY A 14 25.56 -5.14 21.88
C GLY A 14 26.18 -5.72 20.60
N ASN A 15 26.48 -7.03 20.53
CA ASN A 15 26.89 -7.66 19.27
C ASN A 15 25.71 -7.75 18.28
N TYR A 16 25.95 -7.45 17.00
CA TYR A 16 25.02 -7.72 15.94
C TYR A 16 25.31 -9.09 15.34
N VAL A 17 24.43 -10.06 15.63
CA VAL A 17 24.59 -11.46 15.27
C VAL A 17 23.77 -11.82 14.04
N SER A 18 24.29 -12.76 13.23
CA SER A 18 23.56 -13.45 12.18
C SER A 18 23.63 -14.96 12.44
N LEU A 19 22.47 -15.56 12.68
CA LEU A 19 22.33 -16.99 12.93
C LEU A 19 22.39 -17.77 11.60
N PRO A 20 23.11 -18.92 11.53
CA PRO A 20 23.16 -19.77 10.34
C PRO A 20 21.94 -20.70 10.21
N LEU A 21 20.80 -20.31 10.77
CA LEU A 21 19.55 -21.06 10.81
C LEU A 21 18.49 -20.37 9.97
N GLY A 22 17.59 -21.15 9.40
CA GLY A 22 16.38 -20.65 8.78
C GLY A 22 15.49 -19.94 9.79
N TRP A 23 14.72 -18.96 9.32
CA TRP A 23 13.85 -18.14 10.19
C TRP A 23 12.89 -18.97 11.06
N ARG A 24 12.46 -20.15 10.61
CA ARG A 24 11.57 -21.05 11.37
C ARG A 24 12.28 -21.91 12.42
N GLU A 25 13.61 -21.95 12.40
CA GLU A 25 14.40 -22.88 13.22
C GLU A 25 14.89 -22.26 14.53
N HIS A 26 14.52 -21.02 14.82
CA HIS A 26 14.91 -20.31 16.03
C HIS A 26 13.79 -19.36 16.52
N PRO A 27 13.70 -19.03 17.82
CA PRO A 27 12.60 -18.25 18.38
C PRO A 27 12.67 -16.73 18.10
N PHE A 28 13.78 -16.23 17.56
CA PHE A 28 13.96 -14.80 17.30
C PHE A 28 13.14 -14.30 16.11
N LEU A 29 12.79 -13.01 16.14
CA LEU A 29 12.00 -12.36 15.07
C LEU A 29 12.77 -12.32 13.73
N PHE A 30 14.09 -12.15 13.80
CA PHE A 30 14.97 -12.12 12.62
C PHE A 30 16.12 -13.11 12.81
N SER A 31 16.67 -13.63 11.73
CA SER A 31 17.90 -14.41 11.78
C SER A 31 19.15 -13.52 11.93
N SER A 32 19.02 -12.20 11.85
CA SER A 32 20.08 -11.23 12.13
C SER A 32 19.54 -10.09 12.96
N PHE A 33 20.13 -9.87 14.13
CA PHE A 33 19.68 -8.85 15.08
C PHE A 33 20.80 -8.43 16.04
N LYS A 34 20.60 -7.31 16.73
CA LYS A 34 21.50 -6.87 17.81
C LYS A 34 21.06 -7.52 19.11
N ILE A 35 21.99 -8.16 19.81
CA ILE A 35 21.75 -8.78 21.12
C ILE A 35 21.49 -7.69 22.14
N LYS A 36 20.34 -7.75 22.80
CA LYS A 36 19.90 -6.76 23.81
C LYS A 36 20.08 -7.22 25.25
N SER A 37 20.19 -8.53 25.48
CA SER A 37 20.32 -9.09 26.85
C SER A 37 21.15 -10.37 26.90
N GLU A 38 21.62 -10.74 28.09
CA GLU A 38 22.34 -12.01 28.30
C GLU A 38 21.43 -13.23 28.08
N GLU A 39 20.11 -13.08 28.31
CA GLU A 39 19.13 -14.14 28.06
C GLU A 39 19.07 -14.49 26.55
N GLU A 40 19.19 -13.51 25.66
CA GLU A 40 19.25 -13.78 24.21
C GLU A 40 20.49 -14.59 23.85
N ILE A 41 21.63 -14.36 24.51
CA ILE A 41 22.85 -15.13 24.31
C ILE A 41 22.63 -16.58 24.76
N GLU A 42 22.00 -16.78 25.92
CA GLU A 42 21.69 -18.12 26.41
C GLU A 42 20.74 -18.88 25.47
N LEU A 43 19.73 -18.22 24.92
CA LEU A 43 18.85 -18.80 23.91
C LEU A 43 19.60 -19.19 22.63
N ILE A 44 20.56 -18.37 22.17
CA ILE A 44 21.41 -18.70 21.01
C ILE A 44 22.25 -19.95 21.30
N ARG A 45 22.80 -20.08 22.50
CA ARG A 45 23.57 -21.28 22.92
C ARG A 45 22.72 -22.55 22.87
N ARG A 46 21.46 -22.47 23.34
CA ARG A 46 20.51 -23.60 23.34
C ARG A 46 20.09 -24.05 21.95
N LEU A 47 20.28 -23.22 20.91
CA LEU A 47 20.06 -23.65 19.53
C LEU A 47 21.10 -24.70 19.05
N GLY A 48 22.08 -25.05 19.89
CA GLY A 48 23.12 -26.03 19.57
C GLY A 48 24.15 -25.53 18.54
N LEU A 49 24.18 -24.23 18.28
CA LEU A 49 25.11 -23.62 17.35
C LEU A 49 26.50 -23.52 17.98
N LYS A 50 27.52 -23.99 17.28
CA LYS A 50 28.92 -23.81 17.67
C LYS A 50 29.48 -22.46 17.21
N LEU A 51 29.05 -22.00 16.06
CA LEU A 51 29.53 -20.79 15.42
C LEU A 51 28.35 -19.92 14.98
N VAL A 52 28.52 -18.61 15.15
CA VAL A 52 27.62 -17.58 14.62
C VAL A 52 28.43 -16.53 13.88
N THR A 53 27.80 -15.76 13.04
CA THR A 53 28.44 -14.63 12.34
C THR A 53 28.09 -13.34 13.04
N ILE A 54 29.08 -12.54 13.44
CA ILE A 54 28.88 -11.18 13.88
C ILE A 54 29.20 -10.18 12.76
N ILE A 55 28.53 -9.04 12.77
CA ILE A 55 28.79 -7.93 11.84
C ILE A 55 29.35 -6.78 12.67
N PRO A 56 30.68 -6.56 12.64
CA PRO A 56 31.34 -5.55 13.50
C PRO A 56 30.80 -4.15 13.26
N ASP A 57 30.57 -3.76 12.00
CA ASP A 57 30.07 -2.42 11.62
C ASP A 57 28.70 -2.07 12.21
N LYS A 58 27.94 -3.07 12.69
CA LYS A 58 26.61 -2.91 13.31
C LYS A 58 26.60 -3.22 14.81
N SER A 59 27.73 -3.70 15.35
CA SER A 59 27.90 -4.04 16.75
C SER A 59 28.36 -2.83 17.54
N ASP A 60 27.84 -2.67 18.75
CA ASP A 60 28.27 -1.59 19.67
C ASP A 60 29.59 -1.93 20.36
N VAL A 61 29.87 -3.24 20.48
CA VAL A 61 31.04 -3.78 21.21
C VAL A 61 31.68 -4.92 20.41
N PRO A 62 33.00 -5.14 20.53
CA PRO A 62 33.67 -6.28 19.93
C PRO A 62 33.26 -7.60 20.65
N PRO A 63 33.47 -8.79 20.04
CA PRO A 63 33.23 -10.06 20.74
C PRO A 63 34.19 -10.28 21.93
N LYS A 64 33.79 -11.08 22.94
CA LYS A 64 34.64 -11.43 24.07
C LYS A 64 35.97 -12.02 23.59
N PRO A 65 37.12 -11.64 24.20
CA PRO A 65 38.40 -12.26 23.88
C PRO A 65 38.40 -13.73 24.32
N LEU A 66 39.23 -14.55 23.66
CA LEU A 66 39.29 -16.01 23.90
C LEU A 66 39.63 -16.43 25.31
N ASN A 67 40.37 -15.60 26.06
CA ASN A 67 40.79 -15.86 27.42
C ASN A 67 39.76 -15.50 28.52
N GLN A 68 38.60 -14.98 28.14
CA GLN A 68 37.50 -14.59 29.03
C GLN A 68 36.26 -15.47 28.88
N VAL A 69 36.35 -16.59 28.15
CA VAL A 69 35.25 -17.53 28.01
C VAL A 69 35.14 -18.36 29.28
N GLN A 70 34.10 -18.12 30.10
CA GLN A 70 33.81 -18.92 31.30
C GLN A 70 33.04 -20.20 30.94
N PRO A 71 33.24 -21.32 31.69
CA PRO A 71 32.46 -22.53 31.52
C PRO A 71 30.99 -22.27 31.87
N GLN A 72 30.11 -23.02 31.18
CA GLN A 72 28.66 -22.87 31.12
C GLN A 72 27.98 -22.64 32.49
N PRO A 73 27.01 -21.71 32.59
CA PRO A 73 26.04 -21.68 33.68
C PRO A 73 25.11 -22.90 33.58
N GLN A 74 24.75 -23.46 34.75
CA GLN A 74 23.75 -24.52 34.86
C GLN A 74 22.41 -24.11 34.30
N GLU A 75 21.71 -25.09 33.69
CA GLU A 75 20.36 -24.93 33.19
C GLU A 75 19.42 -24.34 34.25
N SER A 76 18.97 -23.12 34.08
CA SER A 76 17.91 -22.56 34.91
C SER A 76 16.54 -22.95 34.34
N ALA A 77 15.63 -23.39 35.20
CA ALA A 77 14.24 -23.68 34.82
C ALA A 77 13.56 -22.46 34.13
N ASP A 78 13.95 -21.25 34.54
CA ASP A 78 13.50 -19.99 33.98
C ASP A 78 13.85 -19.82 32.49
N ALA A 79 15.02 -20.30 32.07
CA ALA A 79 15.43 -20.17 30.66
C ALA A 79 14.64 -21.12 29.72
N ALA A 80 14.27 -22.33 30.21
CA ALA A 80 13.38 -23.21 29.44
C ALA A 80 11.97 -22.62 29.30
N GLN A 81 11.46 -22.01 30.35
CA GLN A 81 10.15 -21.35 30.33
C GLN A 81 10.16 -20.14 29.38
N ARG A 82 11.19 -19.33 29.37
CA ARG A 82 11.35 -18.19 28.43
C ARG A 82 11.47 -18.64 26.99
N GLN A 83 12.23 -19.72 26.73
CA GLN A 83 12.31 -20.30 25.37
C GLN A 83 10.94 -20.76 24.88
N ALA A 84 10.14 -21.42 25.72
CA ALA A 84 8.79 -21.83 25.40
C ALA A 84 7.88 -20.62 25.12
N GLN A 85 7.97 -19.55 25.93
CA GLN A 85 7.23 -18.32 25.72
C GLN A 85 7.59 -17.65 24.38
N MET A 86 8.90 -17.52 24.07
CA MET A 86 9.35 -16.93 22.80
C MET A 86 8.92 -17.77 21.61
N GLN A 87 8.95 -19.10 21.73
CA GLN A 87 8.46 -19.99 20.67
C GLN A 87 6.95 -19.84 20.48
N GLN A 88 6.17 -19.80 21.56
CA GLN A 88 4.73 -19.58 21.49
C GLN A 88 4.40 -18.20 20.87
N GLU A 89 5.12 -17.16 21.23
CA GLU A 89 4.95 -15.83 20.65
C GLU A 89 5.29 -15.83 19.14
N LYS A 90 6.33 -16.56 18.75
CA LYS A 90 6.69 -16.74 17.35
C LYS A 90 5.63 -17.51 16.57
N ASP A 91 5.12 -18.60 17.12
CA ASP A 91 4.07 -19.41 16.48
C ASP A 91 2.80 -18.55 16.29
N ARG A 92 2.44 -17.75 17.29
CA ARG A 92 1.35 -16.77 17.18
C ARG A 92 1.60 -15.76 16.04
N ARG A 93 2.83 -15.24 15.91
CA ARG A 93 3.19 -14.33 14.81
C ARG A 93 3.14 -15.02 13.45
N ILE A 94 3.53 -16.31 13.37
CA ILE A 94 3.39 -17.11 12.13
C ILE A 94 1.93 -17.26 11.76
N GLU A 95 1.04 -17.54 12.70
CA GLU A 95 -0.40 -17.63 12.47
C GLU A 95 -0.98 -16.28 11.98
N GLN A 96 -0.60 -15.18 12.63
CA GLN A 96 -0.99 -13.83 12.21
C GLN A 96 -0.53 -13.51 10.78
N LEU A 97 0.72 -13.89 10.43
CA LEU A 97 1.25 -13.74 9.07
C LEU A 97 0.48 -14.58 8.04
N GLN A 98 0.12 -15.80 8.39
CA GLN A 98 -0.68 -16.65 7.51
C GLN A 98 -2.09 -16.07 7.31
N GLN A 99 -2.70 -15.55 8.39
CA GLN A 99 -3.99 -14.88 8.29
C GLN A 99 -3.89 -13.61 7.44
N TYR A 100 -2.88 -12.76 7.67
CA TYR A 100 -2.65 -11.58 6.86
C TYR A 100 -2.50 -11.92 5.36
N ARG A 101 -1.76 -12.97 5.03
CA ARG A 101 -1.60 -13.42 3.63
C ARG A 101 -2.91 -13.91 3.03
N ARG A 102 -3.72 -14.65 3.80
CA ARG A 102 -5.06 -15.07 3.34
C ARG A 102 -5.94 -13.85 3.04
N ASN A 103 -5.94 -12.87 3.93
CA ASN A 103 -6.70 -11.63 3.75
C ASN A 103 -6.23 -10.86 2.51
N LEU A 104 -4.91 -10.72 2.33
CA LEU A 104 -4.33 -10.07 1.15
C LEU A 104 -4.73 -10.80 -0.15
N GLN A 105 -4.65 -12.14 -0.19
CA GLN A 105 -5.08 -12.93 -1.35
C GLN A 105 -6.58 -12.76 -1.63
N GLN A 106 -7.41 -12.67 -0.59
CA GLN A 106 -8.83 -12.41 -0.73
C GLN A 106 -9.08 -11.01 -1.32
N CYS A 107 -8.40 -9.98 -0.82
CA CYS A 107 -8.47 -8.63 -1.37
C CYS A 107 -8.02 -8.58 -2.84
N GLU A 108 -6.92 -9.25 -3.19
CA GLU A 108 -6.45 -9.36 -4.58
C GLU A 108 -7.50 -10.01 -5.47
N LYS A 109 -8.10 -11.11 -5.03
CA LYS A 109 -9.16 -11.80 -5.79
C LYS A 109 -10.40 -10.92 -5.99
N GLN A 110 -10.86 -10.24 -4.95
CA GLN A 110 -12.00 -9.32 -5.02
C GLN A 110 -11.70 -8.15 -5.97
N PHE A 111 -10.51 -7.56 -5.89
CA PHE A 111 -10.10 -6.50 -6.81
C PHE A 111 -10.12 -6.97 -8.27
N GLN A 112 -9.58 -8.14 -8.57
CA GLN A 112 -9.57 -8.69 -9.93
C GLN A 112 -10.99 -8.99 -10.44
N GLN A 113 -11.89 -9.46 -9.58
CA GLN A 113 -13.30 -9.65 -9.91
C GLN A 113 -13.98 -8.32 -10.22
N SER A 114 -13.78 -7.30 -9.39
CA SER A 114 -14.32 -5.96 -9.62
C SER A 114 -13.77 -5.35 -10.91
N LEU A 115 -12.46 -5.53 -11.20
CA LEU A 115 -11.83 -5.06 -12.42
C LEU A 115 -12.42 -5.74 -13.67
N ALA A 116 -12.71 -7.04 -13.60
CA ALA A 116 -13.39 -7.75 -14.69
C ALA A 116 -14.82 -7.23 -14.92
N GLN A 117 -15.56 -6.92 -13.86
CA GLN A 117 -16.87 -6.29 -13.95
C GLN A 117 -16.79 -4.88 -14.57
N VAL A 118 -15.83 -4.06 -14.14
CA VAL A 118 -15.59 -2.73 -14.74
C VAL A 118 -15.30 -2.85 -16.24
N ARG A 119 -14.44 -3.78 -16.66
CA ARG A 119 -14.18 -4.05 -18.08
C ARG A 119 -15.46 -4.42 -18.84
N SER A 120 -16.30 -5.29 -18.27
CA SER A 120 -17.60 -5.68 -18.84
C SER A 120 -18.52 -4.47 -19.01
N VAL A 121 -18.68 -3.67 -17.95
CA VAL A 121 -19.50 -2.45 -17.94
C VAL A 121 -19.03 -1.47 -19.03
N MET A 122 -17.74 -1.15 -19.03
CA MET A 122 -17.17 -0.18 -19.97
C MET A 122 -17.30 -0.64 -21.43
N SER A 123 -17.20 -1.93 -21.70
CA SER A 123 -17.38 -2.49 -23.06
C SER A 123 -18.82 -2.38 -23.57
N LYS A 124 -19.80 -2.39 -22.67
CA LYS A 124 -21.24 -2.34 -22.99
C LYS A 124 -21.81 -0.93 -23.06
N ILE A 125 -21.12 0.07 -22.49
CA ILE A 125 -21.70 1.41 -22.30
C ILE A 125 -22.18 2.08 -23.61
N GLN A 126 -21.52 1.82 -24.72
CA GLN A 126 -21.91 2.39 -26.02
C GLN A 126 -23.06 1.64 -26.71
N SER A 127 -23.14 0.32 -26.51
CA SER A 127 -24.12 -0.54 -27.17
C SER A 127 -25.36 -0.84 -26.32
N ARG A 128 -25.21 -0.90 -25.03
CA ARG A 128 -26.27 -1.25 -24.07
C ARG A 128 -26.15 -0.41 -22.78
N PRO A 129 -26.32 0.93 -22.89
CA PRO A 129 -26.02 1.85 -21.76
C PRO A 129 -26.83 1.55 -20.49
N LEU A 130 -28.11 1.22 -20.59
CA LEU A 130 -28.94 0.91 -19.41
C LEU A 130 -28.43 -0.33 -18.66
N ASN A 131 -28.09 -1.40 -19.39
CA ASN A 131 -27.55 -2.61 -18.75
C ASN A 131 -26.19 -2.32 -18.09
N ALA A 132 -25.32 -1.56 -18.76
CA ALA A 132 -24.01 -1.19 -18.23
C ALA A 132 -24.14 -0.38 -16.93
N ILE A 133 -25.07 0.58 -16.88
CA ILE A 133 -25.31 1.38 -15.68
C ILE A 133 -25.89 0.51 -14.56
N GLY A 134 -26.84 -0.39 -14.85
CA GLY A 134 -27.37 -1.33 -13.85
C GLY A 134 -26.29 -2.22 -13.24
N GLU A 135 -25.45 -2.83 -14.08
CA GLU A 135 -24.31 -3.65 -13.61
C GLU A 135 -23.31 -2.83 -12.78
N ALA A 136 -23.05 -1.57 -13.15
CA ALA A 136 -22.19 -0.67 -12.38
C ALA A 136 -22.81 -0.30 -11.03
N GLN A 137 -24.12 -0.04 -10.97
CA GLN A 137 -24.84 0.23 -9.72
C GLN A 137 -24.78 -0.97 -8.77
N GLU A 138 -24.96 -2.19 -9.27
CA GLU A 138 -24.79 -3.41 -8.48
C GLU A 138 -23.39 -3.52 -7.89
N LEU A 139 -22.36 -3.29 -8.69
CA LEU A 139 -20.96 -3.29 -8.24
C LEU A 139 -20.73 -2.23 -7.15
N VAL A 140 -21.13 -0.98 -7.38
CA VAL A 140 -20.93 0.12 -6.43
C VAL A 140 -21.74 -0.08 -5.16
N ASN A 141 -22.97 -0.63 -5.25
CA ASN A 141 -23.78 -0.98 -4.08
C ASN A 141 -23.08 -2.04 -3.22
N ALA A 142 -22.61 -3.12 -3.83
CA ALA A 142 -21.87 -4.17 -3.13
C ALA A 142 -20.62 -3.63 -2.44
N MET A 143 -19.85 -2.76 -3.13
CA MET A 143 -18.68 -2.09 -2.55
C MET A 143 -19.08 -1.17 -1.39
N THR A 144 -20.19 -0.44 -1.50
CA THR A 144 -20.69 0.45 -0.43
C THR A 144 -21.11 -0.35 0.80
N GLU A 145 -21.86 -1.43 0.63
CA GLU A 145 -22.29 -2.31 1.73
C GLU A 145 -21.08 -2.92 2.45
N GLN A 146 -20.13 -3.43 1.69
CA GLN A 146 -18.88 -3.95 2.23
C GLN A 146 -18.12 -2.88 2.99
N LEU A 147 -18.00 -1.67 2.44
CA LEU A 147 -17.30 -0.55 3.04
C LEU A 147 -17.95 -0.11 4.37
N LEU A 148 -19.28 -0.07 4.43
CA LEU A 148 -20.02 0.34 5.63
C LEU A 148 -20.07 -0.74 6.71
N SER A 149 -19.84 -2.01 6.37
CA SER A 149 -19.83 -3.13 7.33
C SER A 149 -18.51 -3.26 8.11
N VAL A 150 -17.49 -2.45 7.82
CA VAL A 150 -16.16 -2.53 8.44
C VAL A 150 -15.93 -1.30 9.31
N ASP A 151 -15.65 -1.51 10.60
CA ASP A 151 -15.35 -0.42 11.55
C ASP A 151 -13.93 0.11 11.37
N GLU A 152 -12.97 -0.77 11.18
CA GLU A 152 -11.56 -0.43 11.04
C GLU A 152 -11.05 -0.73 9.63
N MET A 153 -10.51 0.30 8.98
CA MET A 153 -10.07 0.21 7.59
C MET A 153 -8.60 -0.12 7.49
N VAL A 154 -8.29 -1.18 6.75
CA VAL A 154 -6.93 -1.54 6.37
C VAL A 154 -6.81 -1.48 4.86
N LEU A 155 -5.95 -0.57 4.38
CA LEU A 155 -5.60 -0.47 2.97
C LEU A 155 -4.47 -1.43 2.62
N HIS A 156 -4.71 -2.29 1.65
CA HIS A 156 -3.73 -3.24 1.16
C HIS A 156 -3.20 -2.86 -0.21
N LEU A 157 -1.91 -3.12 -0.41
CA LEU A 157 -1.29 -3.07 -1.72
C LEU A 157 -1.68 -4.32 -2.51
N VAL A 158 -2.46 -4.14 -3.57
CA VAL A 158 -2.97 -5.22 -4.41
C VAL A 158 -2.08 -5.40 -5.65
N SER A 159 -1.93 -6.66 -6.08
CA SER A 159 -1.21 -7.01 -7.31
C SER A 159 -1.97 -6.62 -8.56
N ASP A 160 -1.29 -5.94 -9.51
CA ASP A 160 -1.80 -5.82 -10.88
C ASP A 160 -1.22 -6.94 -11.76
N SER A 161 -2.07 -7.58 -12.56
CA SER A 161 -1.65 -8.37 -13.71
C SER A 161 -1.36 -7.40 -14.87
N GLU A 162 -0.24 -7.58 -15.56
CA GLU A 162 0.31 -6.69 -16.61
C GLU A 162 -0.58 -6.46 -17.85
N ASP A 163 -1.87 -6.80 -17.81
CA ASP A 163 -2.79 -6.59 -18.90
C ASP A 163 -3.09 -5.11 -19.14
N GLY A 164 -2.40 -4.54 -20.05
CA GLY A 164 -2.33 -3.24 -20.71
C GLY A 164 -3.48 -2.20 -20.66
N ASN A 165 -4.54 -2.38 -19.88
CA ASN A 165 -5.69 -1.48 -19.86
C ASN A 165 -5.69 -0.55 -18.62
N ASN A 166 -4.89 0.52 -18.72
CA ASN A 166 -4.77 1.56 -17.70
C ASN A 166 -6.10 2.19 -17.29
N LEU A 167 -7.05 2.37 -18.22
CA LEU A 167 -8.29 3.09 -17.97
C LEU A 167 -9.16 2.40 -16.91
N TYR A 168 -9.41 1.11 -17.05
CA TYR A 168 -10.33 0.38 -16.14
C TYR A 168 -9.74 0.25 -14.75
N PHE A 169 -8.43 0.02 -14.68
CA PHE A 169 -7.69 -0.04 -13.45
C PHE A 169 -7.73 1.30 -12.70
N HIS A 170 -7.42 2.38 -13.40
CA HIS A 170 -7.50 3.75 -12.88
C HIS A 170 -8.91 4.09 -12.37
N SER A 171 -9.94 3.83 -13.19
CA SER A 171 -11.33 4.09 -12.82
C SER A 171 -11.75 3.35 -11.56
N LEU A 172 -11.41 2.05 -11.43
CA LEU A 172 -11.71 1.29 -10.22
C LEU A 172 -10.94 1.82 -9.01
N ASN A 173 -9.65 2.11 -9.17
CA ASN A 173 -8.81 2.59 -8.08
C ASN A 173 -9.28 3.96 -7.55
N VAL A 174 -9.59 4.89 -8.47
CA VAL A 174 -10.16 6.20 -8.11
C VAL A 174 -11.52 6.03 -7.42
N SER A 175 -12.38 5.11 -7.91
CA SER A 175 -13.68 4.82 -7.28
C SER A 175 -13.50 4.31 -5.85
N VAL A 176 -12.67 3.27 -5.65
CA VAL A 176 -12.41 2.68 -4.32
C VAL A 176 -11.89 3.74 -3.35
N LEU A 177 -10.85 4.48 -3.71
CA LEU A 177 -10.25 5.48 -2.83
C LEU A 177 -11.18 6.66 -2.54
N SER A 178 -12.01 7.09 -3.52
CA SER A 178 -12.98 8.17 -3.31
C SER A 178 -14.11 7.73 -2.37
N MET A 179 -14.61 6.51 -2.52
CA MET A 179 -15.61 5.94 -1.59
C MET A 179 -15.05 5.83 -0.17
N LEU A 180 -13.79 5.41 -0.03
CA LEU A 180 -13.08 5.37 1.25
C LEU A 180 -12.96 6.75 1.89
N LEU A 181 -12.53 7.74 1.12
CA LEU A 181 -12.43 9.13 1.58
C LEU A 181 -13.79 9.67 2.03
N ALA A 182 -14.84 9.39 1.26
CA ALA A 182 -16.21 9.80 1.59
C ALA A 182 -16.70 9.16 2.90
N LYS A 183 -16.44 7.88 3.14
CA LYS A 183 -16.74 7.21 4.41
C LYS A 183 -16.02 7.87 5.59
N GLU A 184 -14.72 8.10 5.48
CA GLU A 184 -13.93 8.73 6.54
C GLU A 184 -14.36 10.19 6.81
N CYS A 185 -14.95 10.85 5.80
CA CYS A 185 -15.60 12.17 5.94
C CYS A 185 -17.05 12.07 6.42
N CYS A 186 -17.51 10.92 6.90
CA CYS A 186 -18.86 10.67 7.42
C CYS A 186 -20.00 11.00 6.43
N MET A 187 -19.76 10.79 5.13
CA MET A 187 -20.78 10.96 4.10
C MET A 187 -21.85 9.86 4.21
N THR A 188 -23.07 10.17 3.76
CA THR A 188 -24.18 9.21 3.74
C THR A 188 -23.91 8.06 2.76
N ALA A 189 -24.59 6.92 2.95
CA ALA A 189 -24.49 5.79 2.03
C ALA A 189 -24.81 6.17 0.57
N ASP A 190 -25.80 7.04 0.36
CA ASP A 190 -26.16 7.52 -0.98
C ASP A 190 -25.06 8.41 -1.59
N GLN A 191 -24.45 9.30 -0.80
CA GLN A 191 -23.30 10.08 -1.27
C GLN A 191 -22.11 9.17 -1.62
N ILE A 192 -21.86 8.11 -0.83
CA ILE A 192 -20.82 7.11 -1.12
C ILE A 192 -21.13 6.36 -2.42
N ARG A 193 -22.39 6.03 -2.70
CA ARG A 193 -22.80 5.44 -3.98
C ARG A 193 -22.61 6.40 -5.14
N HIS A 194 -23.04 7.66 -4.99
CA HIS A 194 -22.89 8.68 -6.03
C HIS A 194 -21.42 8.95 -6.37
N ILE A 195 -20.55 9.07 -5.36
CA ILE A 195 -19.12 9.26 -5.58
C ILE A 195 -18.49 8.03 -6.24
N GLY A 196 -18.89 6.81 -5.84
CA GLY A 196 -18.45 5.57 -6.45
C GLY A 196 -18.82 5.50 -7.94
N MET A 197 -20.07 5.83 -8.30
CA MET A 197 -20.54 5.89 -9.69
C MET A 197 -19.82 6.97 -10.48
N GLY A 198 -19.72 8.20 -9.95
CA GLY A 198 -19.05 9.30 -10.63
C GLY A 198 -17.58 9.01 -10.88
N ALA A 199 -16.88 8.51 -9.87
CA ALA A 199 -15.46 8.14 -9.95
C ALA A 199 -15.22 6.95 -10.91
N LEU A 200 -16.12 5.96 -10.93
CA LEU A 200 -16.01 4.83 -11.86
C LEU A 200 -16.08 5.26 -13.33
N PHE A 201 -16.89 6.27 -13.62
CA PHE A 201 -17.16 6.74 -14.97
C PHE A 201 -16.49 8.09 -15.33
N HIS A 202 -15.69 8.70 -14.43
CA HIS A 202 -15.12 10.03 -14.66
C HIS A 202 -14.36 10.13 -16.00
N ASP A 203 -13.70 9.09 -16.39
CA ASP A 203 -12.85 8.98 -17.58
C ASP A 203 -13.52 8.26 -18.78
N ILE A 204 -14.82 7.90 -18.67
CA ILE A 204 -15.51 7.10 -19.70
C ILE A 204 -15.47 7.75 -21.10
N GLY A 205 -15.42 9.07 -21.16
CA GLY A 205 -15.32 9.80 -22.41
C GLY A 205 -14.03 9.57 -23.19
N LYS A 206 -12.97 9.04 -22.54
CA LYS A 206 -11.74 8.60 -23.22
C LYS A 206 -12.00 7.50 -24.26
N LEU A 207 -13.13 6.77 -24.17
CA LEU A 207 -13.56 5.81 -25.21
C LEU A 207 -13.87 6.49 -26.55
N LYS A 208 -14.10 7.81 -26.59
CA LYS A 208 -14.27 8.60 -27.81
C LYS A 208 -12.97 9.16 -28.36
N ILE A 209 -11.88 9.06 -27.63
CA ILE A 209 -10.56 9.55 -28.04
C ILE A 209 -9.87 8.45 -28.87
N PRO A 210 -9.28 8.78 -30.03
CA PRO A 210 -8.54 7.81 -30.84
C PRO A 210 -7.43 7.11 -30.05
N SER A 211 -7.34 5.79 -30.21
CA SER A 211 -6.38 4.97 -29.46
C SER A 211 -4.92 5.36 -29.70
N GLN A 212 -4.60 5.93 -30.87
CA GLN A 212 -3.28 6.46 -31.20
C GLN A 212 -2.87 7.61 -30.27
N ILE A 213 -3.83 8.46 -29.85
CA ILE A 213 -3.61 9.56 -28.92
C ILE A 213 -3.47 9.03 -27.50
N LEU A 214 -4.35 8.09 -27.09
CA LEU A 214 -4.32 7.51 -25.74
C LEU A 214 -3.04 6.72 -25.43
N ARG A 215 -2.44 6.09 -26.47
CA ARG A 215 -1.23 5.25 -26.31
C ARG A 215 0.07 5.98 -26.65
N LYS A 216 -0.03 7.26 -27.01
CA LYS A 216 1.13 8.04 -27.41
C LYS A 216 2.09 8.22 -26.21
N THR A 217 3.38 7.91 -26.42
CA THR A 217 4.43 8.05 -25.41
C THR A 217 5.11 9.41 -25.51
N GLU A 218 5.09 10.03 -26.69
CA GLU A 218 5.60 11.38 -26.92
C GLU A 218 4.59 12.43 -26.42
N PRO A 219 5.03 13.66 -26.13
CA PRO A 219 4.12 14.73 -25.77
C PRO A 219 3.03 14.96 -26.80
N LEU A 220 1.81 15.10 -26.34
CA LEU A 220 0.67 15.41 -27.21
C LEU A 220 0.85 16.77 -27.88
N THR A 221 0.52 16.84 -29.17
CA THR A 221 0.40 18.12 -29.90
C THR A 221 -0.78 18.93 -29.36
N ARG A 222 -0.82 20.23 -29.63
CA ARG A 222 -1.92 21.10 -29.17
C ARG A 222 -3.31 20.65 -29.62
N PRO A 223 -3.53 20.22 -30.89
CA PRO A 223 -4.81 19.64 -31.29
C PRO A 223 -5.17 18.37 -30.51
N GLU A 224 -4.20 17.48 -30.26
CA GLU A 224 -4.41 16.25 -29.49
C GLU A 224 -4.74 16.57 -28.01
N GLN A 225 -4.08 17.58 -27.41
CA GLN A 225 -4.41 18.06 -26.06
C GLN A 225 -5.84 18.63 -26.00
N ASN A 226 -6.24 19.43 -27.00
CA ASN A 226 -7.58 19.98 -27.06
C ASN A 226 -8.63 18.87 -27.21
N LEU A 227 -8.35 17.82 -27.98
CA LEU A 227 -9.25 16.68 -28.11
C LEU A 227 -9.32 15.88 -26.80
N MET A 228 -8.17 15.65 -26.15
CA MET A 228 -8.12 14.97 -24.85
C MET A 228 -8.90 15.75 -23.78
N ALA A 229 -8.85 17.08 -23.79
CA ALA A 229 -9.60 17.93 -22.85
C ALA A 229 -11.13 17.83 -23.01
N GLN A 230 -11.63 17.26 -24.12
CA GLN A 230 -13.07 17.07 -24.33
C GLN A 230 -13.63 15.80 -23.65
N HIS A 231 -12.78 14.90 -23.12
CA HIS A 231 -13.28 13.63 -22.58
C HIS A 231 -14.31 13.79 -21.45
N PRO A 232 -14.29 14.81 -20.54
CA PRO A 232 -15.36 14.98 -19.57
C PRO A 232 -16.73 15.20 -20.23
N ARG A 233 -16.79 16.04 -21.27
CA ARG A 233 -18.02 16.28 -22.05
C ARG A 233 -18.47 15.05 -22.80
N TYR A 234 -17.55 14.34 -23.48
CA TYR A 234 -17.86 13.07 -24.13
C TYR A 234 -18.37 12.00 -23.14
N GLY A 235 -17.85 12.02 -21.91
CA GLY A 235 -18.33 11.17 -20.84
C GLY A 235 -19.77 11.49 -20.45
N LEU A 236 -20.06 12.77 -20.22
CA LEU A 236 -21.40 13.23 -19.90
C LEU A 236 -22.41 12.88 -21.01
N ASP A 237 -22.03 13.08 -22.29
CA ASP A 237 -22.88 12.73 -23.42
C ASP A 237 -23.22 11.25 -23.48
N LEU A 238 -22.23 10.37 -23.21
CA LEU A 238 -22.45 8.93 -23.12
C LEU A 238 -23.41 8.55 -21.98
N LEU A 239 -23.24 9.16 -20.81
CA LEU A 239 -24.04 8.87 -19.62
C LEU A 239 -25.45 9.44 -19.71
N ASN A 240 -25.68 10.52 -20.46
CA ASN A 240 -27.02 11.05 -20.73
C ASN A 240 -27.90 10.13 -21.57
N LEU A 241 -27.31 9.13 -22.27
CA LEU A 241 -28.07 8.08 -22.95
C LEU A 241 -28.72 7.10 -21.95
N ALA A 242 -28.22 7.04 -20.74
CA ALA A 242 -28.78 6.21 -19.65
C ALA A 242 -29.54 7.10 -18.68
N LYS A 243 -30.88 7.05 -18.70
CA LYS A 243 -31.74 7.89 -17.86
C LYS A 243 -31.55 7.67 -16.36
N ASP A 244 -31.10 6.47 -15.98
CA ASP A 244 -30.97 6.05 -14.59
C ASP A 244 -29.59 6.37 -13.98
N PHE A 245 -28.72 7.07 -14.70
CA PHE A 245 -27.44 7.50 -14.13
C PHE A 245 -27.66 8.67 -13.13
N PRO A 246 -27.13 8.58 -11.90
CA PRO A 246 -27.35 9.59 -10.85
C PRO A 246 -26.93 10.99 -11.30
N SER A 247 -27.79 11.98 -11.09
CA SER A 247 -27.54 13.39 -11.45
C SER A 247 -26.31 13.95 -10.72
N GLU A 248 -26.14 13.59 -9.44
CA GLU A 248 -25.01 14.01 -8.59
C GLU A 248 -23.69 13.47 -9.11
N ALA A 249 -23.68 12.25 -9.67
CA ALA A 249 -22.49 11.65 -10.26
C ALA A 249 -22.09 12.29 -11.61
N LYS A 250 -23.02 12.94 -12.34
CA LYS A 250 -22.72 13.65 -13.59
C LYS A 250 -21.81 14.85 -13.40
N GLY A 251 -21.97 15.58 -12.29
CA GLY A 251 -21.09 16.70 -11.92
C GLY A 251 -19.63 16.23 -11.77
N ILE A 252 -19.42 15.07 -11.14
CA ILE A 252 -18.10 14.47 -10.99
C ILE A 252 -17.47 14.19 -12.37
N VAL A 253 -18.21 13.56 -13.28
CA VAL A 253 -17.71 13.22 -14.62
C VAL A 253 -17.32 14.47 -15.42
N LEU A 254 -18.08 15.56 -15.29
CA LEU A 254 -17.82 16.78 -16.03
C LEU A 254 -16.66 17.58 -15.46
N HIS A 255 -16.52 17.62 -14.10
CA HIS A 255 -15.65 18.58 -13.43
C HIS A 255 -14.48 17.95 -12.64
N HIS A 256 -14.15 16.67 -12.86
CA HIS A 256 -13.08 15.98 -12.11
C HIS A 256 -11.66 16.54 -12.35
N HIS A 257 -11.49 17.46 -13.29
CA HIS A 257 -10.26 18.21 -13.53
C HIS A 257 -10.30 19.63 -13.00
N GLU A 258 -11.41 20.06 -12.36
CA GLU A 258 -11.50 21.36 -11.73
C GLU A 258 -10.87 21.37 -10.35
N TYR A 259 -10.30 22.51 -9.97
CA TYR A 259 -9.61 22.71 -8.70
C TYR A 259 -10.14 23.96 -7.97
N LEU A 260 -10.08 23.96 -6.64
CA LEU A 260 -10.64 25.05 -5.81
C LEU A 260 -10.04 26.43 -6.09
N ASP A 261 -8.80 26.50 -6.58
CA ASP A 261 -8.10 27.74 -6.93
C ASP A 261 -8.51 28.29 -8.31
N GLY A 262 -9.33 27.54 -9.07
CA GLY A 262 -9.78 27.89 -10.42
C GLY A 262 -8.74 27.66 -11.50
N SER A 263 -7.72 26.81 -11.24
CA SER A 263 -6.72 26.43 -12.23
C SER A 263 -7.17 25.31 -13.17
N GLY A 264 -8.41 24.83 -13.00
CA GLY A 264 -9.02 23.82 -13.88
C GLY A 264 -9.46 24.37 -15.25
N PRO A 265 -9.90 23.49 -16.18
CA PRO A 265 -10.25 23.85 -17.56
C PRO A 265 -11.38 24.86 -17.69
N GLU A 266 -12.41 24.81 -16.84
CA GLU A 266 -13.56 25.72 -16.86
C GLU A 266 -13.40 26.88 -15.86
N GLY A 267 -12.36 26.83 -14.98
CA GLY A 267 -12.03 27.87 -14.04
C GLY A 267 -13.01 28.01 -12.88
N LEU A 268 -13.72 26.93 -12.52
CA LEU A 268 -14.63 26.88 -11.39
C LEU A 268 -13.85 27.02 -10.07
N LYS A 269 -14.41 27.76 -9.09
CA LYS A 269 -13.72 28.10 -7.84
C LYS A 269 -14.55 27.78 -6.62
N GLY A 270 -13.88 27.31 -5.57
CA GLY A 270 -14.43 27.19 -4.23
C GLY A 270 -15.79 26.49 -4.22
N GLY A 271 -16.82 27.16 -3.72
CA GLY A 271 -18.19 26.63 -3.59
C GLY A 271 -18.94 26.36 -4.89
N GLN A 272 -18.37 26.66 -6.07
CA GLN A 272 -18.94 26.27 -7.36
C GLN A 272 -18.74 24.76 -7.65
N LEU A 273 -17.79 24.12 -6.95
CA LEU A 273 -17.55 22.69 -7.02
C LEU A 273 -18.25 21.99 -5.86
N ASP A 274 -19.10 21.01 -6.18
CA ASP A 274 -19.72 20.17 -5.16
C ASP A 274 -18.69 19.31 -4.40
N GLN A 275 -19.05 18.86 -3.22
CA GLN A 275 -18.14 18.14 -2.32
C GLN A 275 -17.65 16.80 -2.92
N LEU A 276 -18.51 16.07 -3.63
CA LEU A 276 -18.15 14.77 -4.23
C LEU A 276 -17.14 14.97 -5.36
N THR A 277 -17.32 15.99 -6.18
CA THR A 277 -16.38 16.38 -7.24
C THR A 277 -15.01 16.76 -6.67
N GLN A 278 -14.98 17.57 -5.57
CA GLN A 278 -13.72 17.93 -4.92
C GLN A 278 -12.94 16.71 -4.42
N MET A 279 -13.64 15.72 -3.85
CA MET A 279 -13.02 14.48 -3.39
C MET A 279 -12.45 13.66 -4.54
N VAL A 280 -13.22 13.48 -5.63
CA VAL A 280 -12.77 12.71 -6.79
C VAL A 280 -11.61 13.42 -7.49
N SER A 281 -11.63 14.75 -7.64
CA SER A 281 -10.52 15.51 -8.23
C SER A 281 -9.21 15.30 -7.46
N LEU A 282 -9.27 15.29 -6.12
CA LEU A 282 -8.12 15.01 -5.27
C LEU A 282 -7.56 13.60 -5.46
N ILE A 283 -8.44 12.60 -5.45
CA ILE A 283 -8.05 11.19 -5.59
C ILE A 283 -7.53 10.90 -7.02
N ASN A 284 -8.20 11.44 -8.04
CA ASN A 284 -7.78 11.33 -9.43
C ASN A 284 -6.36 11.90 -9.62
N GLU A 285 -6.07 13.06 -9.04
CA GLU A 285 -4.74 13.65 -9.12
C GLU A 285 -3.69 12.82 -8.38
N TYR A 286 -4.01 12.29 -7.20
CA TYR A 286 -3.12 11.38 -6.47
C TYR A 286 -2.79 10.13 -7.30
N ASP A 287 -3.82 9.50 -7.87
CA ASP A 287 -3.66 8.30 -8.69
C ASP A 287 -2.85 8.57 -9.96
N ASN A 288 -3.11 9.69 -10.65
CA ASN A 288 -2.34 10.14 -11.81
C ASN A 288 -0.87 10.39 -11.49
N LEU A 289 -0.55 10.99 -10.33
CA LEU A 289 0.83 11.18 -9.89
C LEU A 289 1.55 9.83 -9.69
N CYS A 290 0.87 8.84 -9.14
CA CYS A 290 1.42 7.51 -8.92
C CYS A 290 1.61 6.73 -10.23
N HIS A 291 0.62 6.76 -11.14
CA HIS A 291 0.57 5.89 -12.32
C HIS A 291 1.13 6.54 -13.58
N MET A 292 0.70 7.75 -13.90
CA MET A 292 1.10 8.43 -15.13
C MET A 292 2.47 9.10 -15.02
N GLN A 293 2.80 9.65 -13.83
CA GLN A 293 4.09 10.28 -13.58
C GLN A 293 5.08 9.35 -12.87
N ALA A 294 4.70 8.10 -12.61
CA ALA A 294 5.52 7.08 -11.95
C ALA A 294 6.19 7.56 -10.65
N LYS A 295 5.50 8.44 -9.91
CA LYS A 295 5.96 8.86 -8.59
C LYS A 295 5.66 7.77 -7.56
N VAL A 296 6.60 7.56 -6.65
CA VAL A 296 6.32 6.69 -5.51
C VAL A 296 5.23 7.32 -4.63
N PRO A 297 4.32 6.52 -4.02
CA PRO A 297 3.14 7.01 -3.28
C PRO A 297 3.46 8.09 -2.25
N TYR A 298 4.52 7.91 -1.48
CA TYR A 298 5.01 8.90 -0.52
C TYR A 298 5.31 10.25 -1.18
N SER A 299 5.97 10.24 -2.34
CA SER A 299 6.33 11.47 -3.06
C SER A 299 5.10 12.13 -3.71
N ALA A 300 4.14 11.33 -4.19
CA ALA A 300 2.87 11.84 -4.72
C ALA A 300 2.09 12.58 -3.62
N LEU A 301 1.86 11.94 -2.48
CA LEU A 301 1.13 12.51 -1.34
C LEU A 301 1.83 13.76 -0.77
N SER A 302 3.16 13.69 -0.59
CA SER A 302 3.97 14.83 -0.14
C SER A 302 3.93 16.00 -1.12
N GLY A 303 3.91 15.72 -2.44
CA GLY A 303 3.79 16.73 -3.49
C GLY A 303 2.44 17.45 -3.47
N LEU A 304 1.35 16.71 -3.32
CA LEU A 304 0.01 17.30 -3.16
C LEU A 304 -0.04 18.27 -1.96
N TYR A 305 0.46 17.83 -0.82
CA TYR A 305 0.44 18.65 0.39
C TYR A 305 1.35 19.88 0.30
N LYS A 306 2.58 19.73 -0.21
CA LYS A 306 3.59 20.83 -0.21
C LYS A 306 3.41 21.81 -1.36
N GLN A 307 2.99 21.36 -2.53
CA GLN A 307 3.03 22.14 -3.76
C GLN A 307 1.65 22.52 -4.29
N ARG A 308 0.62 21.70 -3.99
CA ARG A 308 -0.70 21.84 -4.60
C ARG A 308 -1.84 21.96 -3.60
N LYS A 309 -1.55 22.23 -2.33
CA LYS A 309 -2.57 22.33 -1.27
C LYS A 309 -3.67 23.37 -1.55
N ALA A 310 -3.38 24.44 -2.30
CA ALA A 310 -4.36 25.46 -2.66
C ALA A 310 -5.43 24.96 -3.66
N GLN A 311 -5.15 23.87 -4.38
CA GLN A 311 -6.04 23.28 -5.37
C GLN A 311 -7.11 22.38 -4.75
N PHE A 312 -6.91 21.94 -3.52
CA PHE A 312 -7.76 20.95 -2.87
C PHE A 312 -8.30 21.43 -1.53
N ASN A 313 -9.45 20.88 -1.14
CA ASN A 313 -10.00 21.12 0.18
C ASN A 313 -9.03 20.58 1.25
N PRO A 314 -8.61 21.44 2.22
CA PRO A 314 -7.61 21.05 3.22
C PRO A 314 -8.09 19.94 4.15
N GLU A 315 -9.39 19.82 4.41
CA GLU A 315 -9.96 18.74 5.22
C GLU A 315 -9.85 17.38 4.47
N TYR A 316 -10.24 17.38 3.18
CA TYR A 316 -10.15 16.14 2.35
C TYR A 316 -8.70 15.72 2.12
N LEU A 317 -7.79 16.68 1.89
CA LEU A 317 -6.36 16.40 1.75
C LEU A 317 -5.78 15.83 3.05
N SER A 318 -6.15 16.40 4.20
CA SER A 318 -5.72 15.91 5.52
C SER A 318 -6.27 14.51 5.79
N MET A 319 -7.54 14.26 5.42
CA MET A 319 -8.15 12.95 5.55
C MET A 319 -7.51 11.91 4.62
N LEU A 320 -7.18 12.28 3.38
CA LEU A 320 -6.44 11.41 2.47
C LEU A 320 -5.06 11.03 3.06
N ILE A 321 -4.33 11.99 3.63
CA ILE A 321 -3.05 11.72 4.29
C ILE A 321 -3.23 10.77 5.47
N ARG A 322 -4.29 10.93 6.24
CA ARG A 322 -4.62 10.04 7.36
C ARG A 322 -4.95 8.63 6.86
N LEU A 323 -5.76 8.51 5.82
CA LEU A 323 -6.19 7.25 5.23
C LEU A 323 -5.02 6.47 4.61
N MET A 324 -4.14 7.17 3.90
CA MET A 324 -2.96 6.58 3.25
C MET A 324 -1.80 6.33 4.21
N GLY A 325 -1.82 6.92 5.40
CA GLY A 325 -0.71 6.94 6.33
C GLY A 325 0.46 7.81 5.87
N ILE A 326 1.41 8.05 6.75
CA ILE A 326 2.62 8.82 6.43
C ILE A 326 3.49 8.06 5.40
N TYR A 327 3.46 6.74 5.46
CA TYR A 327 4.16 5.85 4.53
C TYR A 327 3.15 4.98 3.78
N PRO A 328 2.59 5.47 2.66
CA PRO A 328 1.56 4.73 1.93
C PRO A 328 2.02 3.35 1.46
N PRO A 329 1.09 2.38 1.32
CA PRO A 329 1.38 1.09 0.70
C PRO A 329 2.09 1.27 -0.65
N GLY A 330 3.08 0.41 -0.93
CA GLY A 330 3.95 0.55 -2.10
C GLY A 330 5.20 1.42 -1.88
N SER A 331 5.32 2.10 -0.74
CA SER A 331 6.54 2.84 -0.37
C SER A 331 7.65 1.86 0.04
N VAL A 332 8.85 2.04 -0.50
CA VAL A 332 10.04 1.32 -0.03
C VAL A 332 10.69 2.11 1.09
N VAL A 333 10.98 1.43 2.19
CA VAL A 333 11.47 2.07 3.41
C VAL A 333 12.71 1.36 3.97
N GLN A 334 13.56 2.13 4.66
CA GLN A 334 14.59 1.57 5.54
C GLN A 334 14.11 1.67 6.99
N LEU A 335 14.19 0.56 7.68
CA LEU A 335 13.83 0.46 9.11
C LEU A 335 14.98 0.93 10.01
N SER A 336 14.67 1.21 11.27
CA SER A 336 15.64 1.65 12.28
C SER A 336 16.78 0.65 12.52
N ASN A 337 16.56 -0.63 12.28
CA ASN A 337 17.58 -1.69 12.32
C ASN A 337 18.41 -1.80 11.02
N GLY A 338 18.18 -0.92 10.05
CA GLY A 338 18.90 -0.89 8.76
C GLY A 338 18.37 -1.84 7.69
N GLN A 339 17.35 -2.67 7.99
CA GLN A 339 16.70 -3.51 6.98
C GLN A 339 15.87 -2.68 6.00
N VAL A 340 15.69 -3.20 4.80
CA VAL A 340 14.88 -2.57 3.76
C VAL A 340 13.59 -3.38 3.59
N GLY A 341 12.47 -2.69 3.40
CA GLY A 341 11.18 -3.34 3.21
C GLY A 341 10.24 -2.53 2.34
N LEU A 342 9.14 -3.18 1.96
CA LEU A 342 8.03 -2.61 1.20
C LEU A 342 6.82 -2.48 2.12
N VAL A 343 6.23 -1.30 2.20
CA VAL A 343 4.97 -1.09 2.93
C VAL A 343 3.86 -1.84 2.20
N MET A 344 3.22 -2.77 2.89
CA MET A 344 2.17 -3.63 2.35
C MET A 344 0.77 -3.15 2.71
N SER A 345 0.59 -2.66 3.92
CA SER A 345 -0.69 -2.12 4.38
C SER A 345 -0.51 -1.03 5.44
N VAL A 346 -1.50 -0.17 5.55
CA VAL A 346 -1.60 0.87 6.58
C VAL A 346 -2.95 0.75 7.28
N ASN A 347 -2.97 1.12 8.55
CA ASN A 347 -4.17 1.25 9.34
C ASN A 347 -4.36 2.74 9.69
N ALA A 348 -5.53 3.29 9.41
CA ALA A 348 -5.84 4.70 9.66
C ALA A 348 -5.74 5.10 11.14
N SER A 349 -5.87 4.15 12.08
CA SER A 349 -5.68 4.38 13.52
C SER A 349 -4.19 4.39 13.95
N ARG A 350 -3.25 3.92 13.08
CA ARG A 350 -1.83 3.71 13.41
C ARG A 350 -0.88 4.21 12.33
N LEU A 351 -0.96 5.49 12.01
CA LEU A 351 -0.32 6.13 10.85
C LEU A 351 1.21 5.93 10.72
N LEU A 352 1.91 5.74 11.84
CA LEU A 352 3.38 5.60 11.88
C LEU A 352 3.85 4.14 11.85
N TYR A 353 2.94 3.18 12.01
CA TYR A 353 3.26 1.76 12.18
C TYR A 353 2.58 0.89 11.12
N PRO A 354 2.99 1.02 9.84
CA PRO A 354 2.47 0.16 8.78
C PRO A 354 2.97 -1.27 8.92
N SER A 355 2.32 -2.20 8.20
CA SER A 355 2.86 -3.53 7.98
C SER A 355 3.85 -3.51 6.81
N VAL A 356 5.04 -4.06 7.02
CA VAL A 356 6.16 -3.99 6.07
C VAL A 356 6.66 -5.38 5.72
N LEU A 357 6.71 -5.70 4.42
CA LEU A 357 7.41 -6.88 3.90
C LEU A 357 8.92 -6.60 3.95
N VAL A 358 9.65 -7.35 4.76
CA VAL A 358 11.08 -7.12 4.97
C VAL A 358 11.92 -7.98 4.04
N TYR A 359 12.94 -7.38 3.43
CA TYR A 359 13.92 -8.09 2.63
C TYR A 359 14.88 -8.90 3.51
N ASP A 360 14.95 -10.21 3.27
CA ASP A 360 16.01 -11.10 3.76
C ASP A 360 16.45 -12.02 2.61
N PRO A 361 17.71 -11.93 2.16
CA PRO A 361 18.20 -12.74 1.01
C PRO A 361 18.23 -14.24 1.26
N ARG A 362 18.06 -14.67 2.52
CA ARG A 362 18.05 -16.10 2.91
C ARG A 362 16.65 -16.71 2.92
N ILE A 363 15.62 -15.89 2.79
CA ILE A 363 14.22 -16.30 2.86
C ILE A 363 13.59 -16.07 1.49
N PRO A 364 12.99 -17.09 0.84
CA PRO A 364 12.23 -16.85 -0.38
C PRO A 364 11.14 -15.79 -0.17
N ARG A 365 10.86 -14.96 -1.18
CA ARG A 365 9.85 -13.90 -1.09
C ARG A 365 8.49 -14.40 -0.60
N GLN A 366 8.08 -15.60 -1.03
CA GLN A 366 6.81 -16.19 -0.61
C GLN A 366 6.76 -16.50 0.90
N GLU A 367 7.91 -16.62 1.55
CA GLU A 367 8.04 -16.84 2.99
C GLU A 367 8.49 -15.60 3.75
N ALA A 368 8.74 -14.48 3.04
CA ALA A 368 9.22 -13.24 3.64
C ALA A 368 8.31 -12.77 4.79
N ALA A 369 8.92 -12.28 5.85
CA ALA A 369 8.19 -11.76 7.00
C ALA A 369 7.48 -10.45 6.61
N ILE A 370 6.18 -10.37 6.88
CA ILE A 370 5.44 -9.12 6.93
C ILE A 370 5.34 -8.74 8.40
N ILE A 371 5.84 -7.57 8.77
CA ILE A 371 6.01 -7.17 10.16
C ILE A 371 5.15 -5.95 10.43
N ASP A 372 4.30 -6.03 11.45
CA ASP A 372 3.70 -4.86 12.07
C ASP A 372 4.79 -4.13 12.85
N LEU A 373 5.09 -2.90 12.46
CA LEU A 373 6.20 -2.13 13.03
C LEU A 373 5.98 -1.78 14.51
N GLN A 374 4.74 -1.66 14.96
CA GLN A 374 4.43 -1.40 16.37
C GLN A 374 4.76 -2.64 17.23
N GLN A 375 4.32 -3.83 16.79
CA GLN A 375 4.60 -5.07 17.53
C GLN A 375 6.10 -5.43 17.52
N ALA A 376 6.81 -5.01 16.47
CA ALA A 376 8.25 -5.27 16.33
C ALA A 376 9.12 -4.22 17.02
N GLU A 377 8.54 -3.17 17.62
CA GLU A 377 9.25 -2.02 18.19
C GLU A 377 10.26 -1.39 17.20
N LEU A 378 9.89 -1.37 15.92
CA LEU A 378 10.70 -0.79 14.86
C LEU A 378 10.04 0.48 14.31
N SER A 379 10.88 1.39 13.85
CA SER A 379 10.44 2.62 13.17
C SER A 379 11.01 2.70 11.75
N ILE A 380 10.44 3.57 10.93
CA ILE A 380 10.96 3.88 9.61
C ILE A 380 11.99 4.99 9.74
N ALA A 381 13.23 4.71 9.33
CA ALA A 381 14.31 5.67 9.34
C ALA A 381 14.24 6.62 8.13
N LYS A 382 13.92 6.08 6.94
CA LYS A 382 13.75 6.87 5.71
C LYS A 382 13.00 6.11 4.62
N VAL A 383 12.45 6.86 3.67
CA VAL A 383 11.92 6.33 2.40
C VAL A 383 13.05 6.22 1.38
N ILE A 384 13.06 5.12 0.63
CA ILE A 384 14.03 4.85 -0.45
C ILE A 384 13.30 4.89 -1.78
N HIS A 385 13.85 5.60 -2.75
CA HIS A 385 13.32 5.54 -4.12
C HIS A 385 13.67 4.19 -4.76
N PRO A 386 12.71 3.43 -5.36
CA PRO A 386 12.95 2.09 -5.91
C PRO A 386 14.14 1.99 -6.85
N LYS A 387 14.38 3.02 -7.68
CA LYS A 387 15.54 3.08 -8.61
C LYS A 387 16.91 3.08 -7.91
N ARG A 388 16.96 3.31 -6.59
CA ARG A 388 18.20 3.29 -5.79
C ARG A 388 18.43 1.94 -5.11
N LEU A 389 17.54 0.98 -5.29
CA LEU A 389 17.69 -0.36 -4.72
C LEU A 389 18.72 -1.17 -5.52
N PRO A 390 19.54 -1.99 -4.84
CA PRO A 390 20.28 -3.05 -5.50
C PRO A 390 19.33 -3.97 -6.29
N PRO A 391 19.75 -4.52 -7.46
CA PRO A 391 18.87 -5.35 -8.29
C PRO A 391 18.19 -6.49 -7.55
N ALA A 392 18.92 -7.23 -6.72
CA ALA A 392 18.36 -8.34 -5.93
C ALA A 392 17.29 -7.88 -4.92
N VAL A 393 17.44 -6.70 -4.30
CA VAL A 393 16.45 -6.14 -3.39
C VAL A 393 15.21 -5.67 -4.16
N PHE A 394 15.43 -5.05 -5.33
CA PHE A 394 14.35 -4.60 -6.20
C PHE A 394 13.50 -5.79 -6.68
N GLU A 395 14.15 -6.85 -7.17
CA GLU A 395 13.47 -8.07 -7.61
C GLU A 395 12.70 -8.76 -6.47
N TYR A 396 13.32 -8.85 -5.30
CA TYR A 396 12.69 -9.45 -4.12
C TYR A 396 11.46 -8.68 -3.63
N LEU A 397 11.61 -7.38 -3.41
CA LEU A 397 10.50 -6.54 -2.92
C LEU A 397 9.47 -6.31 -4.01
N ASN A 398 9.91 -6.32 -5.28
CA ASN A 398 9.08 -6.04 -6.45
C ASN A 398 8.19 -4.81 -6.21
N PRO A 399 8.79 -3.62 -5.97
CA PRO A 399 8.03 -2.41 -5.80
C PRO A 399 7.38 -2.06 -7.13
N ARG A 400 6.07 -2.19 -7.18
CA ARG A 400 5.30 -2.17 -8.41
C ARG A 400 5.26 -0.78 -9.03
N THR A 401 5.18 -0.75 -10.35
CA THR A 401 4.93 0.47 -11.11
C THR A 401 3.48 0.92 -11.02
N ARG A 402 2.56 0.00 -10.70
CA ARG A 402 1.14 0.26 -10.50
C ARG A 402 0.70 -0.16 -9.11
N ILE A 403 0.03 0.71 -8.41
CA ILE A 403 -0.40 0.55 -7.05
C ILE A 403 -1.93 0.62 -7.04
N SER A 404 -2.54 -0.49 -6.66
CA SER A 404 -3.96 -0.55 -6.38
C SER A 404 -4.18 -0.67 -4.90
N TYR A 405 -5.27 -0.13 -4.46
CA TYR A 405 -5.69 -0.18 -3.08
C TYR A 405 -7.02 -0.91 -2.99
N TYR A 406 -7.16 -1.75 -1.99
CA TYR A 406 -8.42 -2.40 -1.66
C TYR A 406 -8.54 -2.54 -0.16
N PHE A 407 -9.75 -2.62 0.35
CA PHE A 407 -10.02 -2.70 1.79
C PHE A 407 -10.35 -4.12 2.21
N GLU A 408 -9.99 -4.45 3.43
CA GLU A 408 -10.24 -5.75 4.03
C GLU A 408 -11.67 -5.84 4.56
N HIS A 409 -12.34 -6.95 4.29
CA HIS A 409 -13.62 -7.30 4.90
C HIS A 409 -13.36 -8.29 6.03
N ASN A 410 -13.27 -7.79 7.25
CA ASN A 410 -13.24 -8.66 8.43
C ASN A 410 -14.66 -9.16 8.67
N LYS A 411 -14.93 -10.41 8.28
CA LYS A 411 -16.04 -11.15 8.88
C LYS A 411 -15.59 -11.55 10.28
N SER A 412 -16.07 -10.81 11.30
CA SER A 412 -16.06 -11.28 12.70
C SER A 412 -16.83 -12.59 12.83
#